data_54cd4c144b55252291ff11a675282d54
#
_entry.id   54cd4c144b55252291ff11a675282d54
#
_cell.length_a   1.000
_cell.length_b   1.000
_cell.length_c   1.000
_cell.angle_alpha   90.00
_cell.angle_beta   90.00
_cell.angle_gamma   90.00
#
_symmetry.space_group_name_H-M   'P 1'
#
loop_
_entity.id
_entity.type
_entity.pdbx_description
1 polymer ?
#
loop_
_entity_poly.entity_id
_entity_poly.type
_entity_poly.pdbx_seq_one_letter_code
_entity_poly.pdbx_strand_id
1 'polypeptide(L)'
;MKKQELQKKIKQLNPWYQRICLDGIWTGRKRDVKTTWNKIENSFSIDYKKLRILDLGCNAGYYSVMAAKRGAKVVGVEVGKLPVKQAIFLKDYYEKLWKTKLDITYIHKDISDVDFISLGKFDYIFALAVLYHVGNSKFGKGTLKSFKEQERVISLLTKTTDKLLVRARQRKRTKNEYYNSKYYNNIFKNFGFKPVKTIQEEGGDRSLILYKKR
;
A
#
# COMPACT_ATOMS: atom_id res chain seq x y z
N MET A 1 1.98 7.61 -25.97
CA MET A 1 2.64 6.32 -26.35
C MET A 1 1.69 5.56 -27.24
N LYS A 2 2.15 5.02 -28.39
CA LYS A 2 1.31 4.20 -29.29
C LYS A 2 0.91 2.89 -28.59
N LYS A 3 -0.27 2.36 -28.89
CA LYS A 3 -0.81 1.15 -28.23
C LYS A 3 0.12 -0.07 -28.29
N GLN A 4 0.78 -0.28 -29.44
CA GLN A 4 1.76 -1.36 -29.64
C GLN A 4 2.98 -1.21 -28.73
N GLU A 5 3.49 0.01 -28.58
CA GLU A 5 4.62 0.34 -27.70
C GLU A 5 4.25 0.09 -26.23
N LEU A 6 3.04 0.51 -25.82
CA LEU A 6 2.49 0.25 -24.49
C LEU A 6 2.42 -1.26 -24.20
N GLN A 7 1.89 -2.03 -25.14
CA GLN A 7 1.79 -3.49 -25.00
C GLN A 7 3.15 -4.16 -24.87
N LYS A 8 4.13 -3.74 -25.69
CA LYS A 8 5.52 -4.23 -25.61
C LYS A 8 6.12 -3.91 -24.23
N LYS A 9 5.92 -2.69 -23.71
CA LYS A 9 6.45 -2.27 -22.42
C LYS A 9 5.82 -3.04 -21.26
N ILE A 10 4.50 -3.23 -21.27
CA ILE A 10 3.79 -4.06 -20.28
C ILE A 10 4.35 -5.49 -20.28
N LYS A 11 4.58 -6.09 -21.46
CA LYS A 11 5.15 -7.43 -21.59
C LYS A 11 6.59 -7.51 -21.06
N GLN A 12 7.42 -6.52 -21.33
CA GLN A 12 8.80 -6.45 -20.82
C GLN A 12 8.87 -6.37 -19.28
N LEU A 13 7.85 -5.80 -18.63
CA LEU A 13 7.76 -5.65 -17.18
C LEU A 13 6.97 -6.78 -16.50
N ASN A 14 6.70 -7.90 -17.17
CA ASN A 14 6.07 -9.06 -16.55
C ASN A 14 7.05 -9.76 -15.57
N PRO A 15 6.50 -10.45 -14.53
CA PRO A 15 5.09 -10.60 -14.20
C PRO A 15 4.55 -9.41 -13.37
N TRP A 16 3.31 -9.02 -13.66
CA TRP A 16 2.58 -8.03 -12.86
C TRP A 16 1.71 -8.71 -11.79
N TYR A 17 1.81 -8.25 -10.57
CA TYR A 17 0.91 -8.69 -9.49
C TYR A 17 -0.41 -7.89 -9.48
N GLN A 18 -0.33 -6.59 -9.64
CA GLN A 18 -1.49 -5.70 -9.71
C GLN A 18 -2.13 -5.79 -11.10
N ARG A 19 -3.47 -5.91 -11.14
CA ARG A 19 -4.26 -5.86 -12.36
C ARG A 19 -4.70 -4.42 -12.60
N ILE A 20 -4.08 -3.79 -13.60
CA ILE A 20 -4.30 -2.39 -13.96
C ILE A 20 -4.67 -2.34 -15.45
N CYS A 21 -5.70 -1.57 -15.79
CA CYS A 21 -6.06 -1.31 -17.18
C CYS A 21 -5.37 -0.04 -17.66
N LEU A 22 -4.56 -0.13 -18.68
CA LEU A 22 -3.84 0.96 -19.33
C LEU A 22 -4.28 1.00 -20.79
N ASP A 23 -5.10 1.96 -21.17
CA ASP A 23 -5.62 2.09 -22.54
C ASP A 23 -6.19 0.78 -23.12
N GLY A 24 -7.04 0.10 -22.31
CA GLY A 24 -7.64 -1.18 -22.68
C GLY A 24 -6.74 -2.41 -22.56
N ILE A 25 -5.46 -2.24 -22.21
CA ILE A 25 -4.51 -3.34 -21.99
C ILE A 25 -4.38 -3.63 -20.49
N TRP A 26 -4.60 -4.88 -20.11
CA TRP A 26 -4.50 -5.33 -18.73
C TRP A 26 -3.07 -5.81 -18.40
N THR A 27 -2.51 -5.34 -17.27
CA THR A 27 -1.16 -5.73 -16.83
C THR A 27 -1.12 -7.12 -16.19
N GLY A 28 -1.88 -7.34 -15.13
CA GLY A 28 -1.86 -8.56 -14.31
C GLY A 28 -3.20 -9.31 -14.33
N ARG A 29 -3.24 -10.46 -13.65
CA ARG A 29 -4.44 -11.31 -13.61
C ARG A 29 -5.09 -11.38 -12.21
N LYS A 30 -4.36 -11.06 -11.15
CA LYS A 30 -4.73 -11.49 -9.80
C LYS A 30 -5.43 -10.45 -8.93
N ARG A 31 -5.11 -9.18 -9.05
CA ARG A 31 -5.55 -8.15 -8.09
C ARG A 31 -6.08 -6.92 -8.80
N ASP A 32 -7.38 -6.80 -8.85
CA ASP A 32 -8.03 -5.56 -9.27
C ASP A 32 -7.82 -4.49 -8.19
N VAL A 33 -6.94 -3.55 -8.50
CA VAL A 33 -6.57 -2.47 -7.60
C VAL A 33 -7.58 -1.32 -7.67
N LYS A 34 -8.28 -1.16 -8.81
CA LYS A 34 -9.28 -0.11 -9.00
C LYS A 34 -10.45 -0.26 -8.05
N THR A 35 -10.96 -1.48 -7.87
CA THR A 35 -12.06 -1.76 -6.92
C THR A 35 -11.68 -1.37 -5.50
N THR A 36 -10.46 -1.74 -5.04
CA THR A 36 -9.99 -1.33 -3.71
C THR A 36 -9.83 0.19 -3.60
N TRP A 37 -9.29 0.84 -4.64
CA TRP A 37 -9.14 2.29 -4.65
C TRP A 37 -10.50 3.02 -4.56
N ASN A 38 -11.47 2.60 -5.36
CA ASN A 38 -12.82 3.18 -5.33
C ASN A 38 -13.46 3.04 -3.93
N LYS A 39 -13.24 1.91 -3.25
CA LYS A 39 -13.70 1.75 -1.85
C LYS A 39 -13.00 2.74 -0.91
N ILE A 40 -11.70 2.97 -1.09
CA ILE A 40 -10.98 3.96 -0.29
C ILE A 40 -11.59 5.36 -0.50
N GLU A 41 -11.78 5.77 -1.73
CA GLU A 41 -12.34 7.10 -2.04
C GLU A 41 -13.75 7.29 -1.51
N ASN A 42 -14.63 6.34 -1.79
CA ASN A 42 -16.04 6.44 -1.42
C ASN A 42 -16.27 6.32 0.10
N SER A 43 -15.32 5.71 0.83
CA SER A 43 -15.56 5.38 2.22
C SER A 43 -14.81 6.26 3.21
N PHE A 44 -13.67 6.84 2.86
CA PHE A 44 -12.82 7.48 3.88
C PHE A 44 -12.74 9.01 3.77
N SER A 45 -13.35 9.63 2.77
CA SER A 45 -13.44 11.11 2.61
C SER A 45 -12.08 11.81 2.83
N ILE A 46 -11.03 11.32 2.17
CA ILE A 46 -9.69 11.88 2.29
C ILE A 46 -9.56 13.04 1.31
N ASP A 47 -9.33 14.26 1.81
CA ASP A 47 -8.86 15.36 0.96
C ASP A 47 -7.36 15.22 0.76
N TYR A 48 -6.97 14.81 -0.44
CA TYR A 48 -5.57 14.51 -0.77
C TYR A 48 -4.70 15.74 -1.02
N LYS A 49 -5.29 16.91 -1.16
CA LYS A 49 -4.55 18.13 -1.50
C LYS A 49 -3.47 18.43 -0.45
N LYS A 50 -2.23 18.54 -0.92
CA LYS A 50 -1.04 18.83 -0.09
C LYS A 50 -0.71 17.79 0.98
N LEU A 51 -1.47 16.70 1.10
CA LEU A 51 -1.15 15.64 2.05
C LEU A 51 0.15 14.95 1.67
N ARG A 52 0.91 14.59 2.70
CA ARG A 52 2.09 13.74 2.57
C ARG A 52 1.72 12.31 2.96
N ILE A 53 1.85 11.38 2.01
CA ILE A 53 1.40 9.99 2.16
C ILE A 53 2.59 9.04 2.00
N LEU A 54 2.69 8.07 2.91
CA LEU A 54 3.59 6.92 2.79
C LEU A 54 2.79 5.72 2.31
N ASP A 55 3.16 5.14 1.15
CA ASP A 55 2.55 3.93 0.58
C ASP A 55 3.51 2.75 0.78
N LEU A 56 3.25 1.93 1.81
CA LEU A 56 4.08 0.80 2.21
C LEU A 56 3.78 -0.42 1.35
N GLY A 57 4.83 -1.02 0.77
CA GLY A 57 4.70 -2.15 -0.15
C GLY A 57 3.87 -1.74 -1.37
N CYS A 58 4.22 -0.60 -1.96
CA CYS A 58 3.42 0.04 -3.01
C CYS A 58 3.28 -0.82 -4.29
N ASN A 59 4.09 -1.88 -4.43
CA ASN A 59 4.12 -2.76 -5.59
C ASN A 59 4.29 -1.95 -6.90
N ALA A 60 3.41 -2.12 -7.90
CA ALA A 60 3.44 -1.34 -9.14
C ALA A 60 2.96 0.12 -8.98
N GLY A 61 2.74 0.60 -7.75
CA GLY A 61 2.51 2.01 -7.46
C GLY A 61 1.12 2.56 -7.80
N TYR A 62 0.11 1.71 -8.02
CA TYR A 62 -1.21 2.18 -8.42
C TYR A 62 -1.84 3.16 -7.39
N TYR A 63 -1.79 2.81 -6.11
CA TYR A 63 -2.36 3.66 -5.05
C TYR A 63 -1.58 4.96 -4.88
N SER A 64 -0.25 4.90 -5.00
CA SER A 64 0.62 6.08 -5.02
C SER A 64 0.22 7.05 -6.14
N VAL A 65 0.03 6.53 -7.37
CA VAL A 65 -0.38 7.33 -8.54
C VAL A 65 -1.76 7.95 -8.34
N MET A 66 -2.73 7.18 -7.83
CA MET A 66 -4.08 7.68 -7.62
C MET A 66 -4.16 8.75 -6.53
N ALA A 67 -3.37 8.63 -5.46
CA ALA A 67 -3.27 9.64 -4.41
C ALA A 67 -2.59 10.93 -4.94
N ALA A 68 -1.47 10.78 -5.66
CA ALA A 68 -0.75 11.92 -6.23
C ALA A 68 -1.56 12.66 -7.31
N LYS A 69 -2.36 11.97 -8.11
CA LYS A 69 -3.32 12.59 -9.05
C LYS A 69 -4.26 13.57 -8.35
N ARG A 70 -4.55 13.35 -7.06
CA ARG A 70 -5.43 14.19 -6.24
C ARG A 70 -4.70 15.26 -5.44
N GLY A 71 -3.39 15.42 -5.69
CA GLY A 71 -2.56 16.47 -5.10
C GLY A 71 -1.77 16.07 -3.87
N ALA A 72 -1.70 14.77 -3.54
CA ALA A 72 -0.81 14.29 -2.49
C ALA A 72 0.66 14.24 -2.94
N LYS A 73 1.58 14.44 -1.98
CA LYS A 73 2.99 14.08 -2.09
C LYS A 73 3.18 12.67 -1.55
N VAL A 74 3.67 11.75 -2.38
CA VAL A 74 3.71 10.33 -2.02
C VAL A 74 5.14 9.81 -1.96
N VAL A 75 5.45 9.08 -0.89
CA VAL A 75 6.64 8.24 -0.80
C VAL A 75 6.18 6.79 -0.87
N GLY A 76 6.55 6.07 -1.91
CA GLY A 76 6.27 4.64 -2.07
C GLY A 76 7.50 3.81 -1.68
N VAL A 77 7.32 2.81 -0.81
CA VAL A 77 8.38 1.86 -0.41
C VAL A 77 8.05 0.49 -0.97
N GLU A 78 9.01 -0.13 -1.65
CA GLU A 78 8.85 -1.47 -2.22
C GLU A 78 10.19 -2.21 -2.25
N VAL A 79 10.20 -3.49 -1.84
CA VAL A 79 11.39 -4.33 -1.78
C VAL A 79 11.73 -4.97 -3.12
N GLY A 80 10.76 -5.15 -4.00
CA GLY A 80 10.92 -5.82 -5.29
C GLY A 80 11.48 -4.90 -6.36
N LYS A 81 12.65 -5.21 -6.91
CA LYS A 81 13.27 -4.44 -8.00
C LYS A 81 12.35 -4.30 -9.23
N LEU A 82 11.64 -5.39 -9.60
CA LEU A 82 10.71 -5.36 -10.73
C LEU A 82 9.45 -4.53 -10.42
N PRO A 83 8.75 -4.70 -9.30
CA PRO A 83 7.66 -3.81 -8.89
C PRO A 83 8.03 -2.33 -8.88
N VAL A 84 9.23 -1.96 -8.41
CA VAL A 84 9.69 -0.57 -8.46
C VAL A 84 9.81 -0.06 -9.90
N LYS A 85 10.35 -0.87 -10.83
CA LYS A 85 10.39 -0.52 -12.26
C LYS A 85 8.98 -0.36 -12.84
N GLN A 86 8.04 -1.22 -12.43
CA GLN A 86 6.63 -1.11 -12.81
C GLN A 86 6.00 0.18 -12.28
N ALA A 87 6.30 0.56 -11.02
CA ALA A 87 5.79 1.77 -10.39
C ALA A 87 6.30 3.04 -11.09
N ILE A 88 7.59 3.09 -11.44
CA ILE A 88 8.17 4.19 -12.22
C ILE A 88 7.51 4.29 -13.59
N PHE A 89 7.39 3.15 -14.30
CA PHE A 89 6.70 3.10 -15.59
C PHE A 89 5.24 3.58 -15.48
N LEU A 90 4.52 3.16 -14.45
CA LEU A 90 3.13 3.55 -14.24
C LEU A 90 2.99 5.06 -13.97
N LYS A 91 3.89 5.62 -13.17
CA LYS A 91 3.99 7.08 -12.94
C LYS A 91 4.18 7.80 -14.27
N ASP A 92 5.21 7.44 -15.05
CA ASP A 92 5.54 8.08 -16.33
C ASP A 92 4.40 7.98 -17.34
N TYR A 93 3.71 6.82 -17.37
CA TYR A 93 2.55 6.62 -18.22
C TYR A 93 1.43 7.60 -17.87
N TYR A 94 1.08 7.73 -16.60
CA TYR A 94 -0.01 8.60 -16.17
C TYR A 94 0.37 10.09 -16.22
N GLU A 95 1.61 10.47 -15.98
CA GLU A 95 2.09 11.84 -16.18
C GLU A 95 1.90 12.29 -17.63
N LYS A 96 2.25 11.43 -18.58
CA LYS A 96 2.03 11.68 -20.03
C LYS A 96 0.55 11.73 -20.39
N LEU A 97 -0.25 10.78 -19.87
CA LEU A 97 -1.68 10.71 -20.15
C LEU A 97 -2.44 11.92 -19.63
N TRP A 98 -2.13 12.36 -18.41
CA TRP A 98 -2.82 13.49 -17.77
C TRP A 98 -2.13 14.84 -18.00
N LYS A 99 -1.00 14.86 -18.68
CA LYS A 99 -0.19 16.06 -18.93
C LYS A 99 0.12 16.83 -17.64
N THR A 100 0.45 16.09 -16.57
CA THR A 100 0.74 16.65 -15.25
C THR A 100 1.86 15.88 -14.58
N LYS A 101 2.63 16.55 -13.72
CA LYS A 101 3.64 15.89 -12.89
C LYS A 101 3.00 15.35 -11.63
N LEU A 102 3.40 14.15 -11.24
CA LEU A 102 2.99 13.49 -10.02
C LEU A 102 4.12 13.56 -8.99
N ASP A 103 3.83 14.13 -7.83
CA ASP A 103 4.81 14.23 -6.74
C ASP A 103 4.95 12.89 -6.03
N ILE A 104 5.70 11.97 -6.65
CA ILE A 104 5.93 10.62 -6.13
C ILE A 104 7.42 10.32 -6.15
N THR A 105 7.93 9.88 -4.99
CA THR A 105 9.28 9.29 -4.85
C THR A 105 9.13 7.80 -4.50
N TYR A 106 9.85 6.92 -5.21
CA TYR A 106 9.90 5.50 -4.91
C TYR A 106 11.23 5.12 -4.25
N ILE A 107 11.16 4.40 -3.12
CA ILE A 107 12.30 3.87 -2.37
C ILE A 107 12.32 2.35 -2.57
N HIS A 108 13.38 1.85 -3.23
CA HIS A 108 13.63 0.43 -3.38
C HIS A 108 14.36 -0.10 -2.13
N LYS A 109 13.59 -0.56 -1.13
CA LYS A 109 14.13 -1.04 0.14
C LYS A 109 13.14 -1.98 0.83
N ASP A 110 13.64 -2.91 1.66
CA ASP A 110 12.77 -3.64 2.56
C ASP A 110 12.18 -2.68 3.61
N ILE A 111 10.92 -2.86 3.94
CA ILE A 111 10.21 -2.04 4.94
C ILE A 111 10.93 -2.10 6.29
N SER A 112 11.52 -3.25 6.64
CA SER A 112 12.29 -3.43 7.87
C SER A 112 13.57 -2.60 7.95
N ASP A 113 14.12 -2.20 6.80
CA ASP A 113 15.38 -1.46 6.70
C ASP A 113 15.19 0.05 6.48
N VAL A 114 13.94 0.51 6.36
CA VAL A 114 13.67 1.93 6.15
C VAL A 114 13.80 2.71 7.45
N ASP A 115 14.57 3.79 7.42
CA ASP A 115 14.56 4.80 8.49
C ASP A 115 13.36 5.73 8.32
N PHE A 116 12.22 5.32 8.86
CA PHE A 116 10.99 6.10 8.79
C PHE A 116 11.08 7.45 9.50
N ILE A 117 11.92 7.55 10.54
CA ILE A 117 12.07 8.79 11.29
C ILE A 117 12.74 9.87 10.44
N SER A 118 13.78 9.51 9.70
CA SER A 118 14.48 10.44 8.79
C SER A 118 13.60 10.89 7.62
N LEU A 119 12.61 10.08 7.23
CA LEU A 119 11.62 10.48 6.22
C LEU A 119 10.67 11.57 6.72
N GLY A 120 10.60 11.82 8.03
CA GLY A 120 9.74 12.82 8.66
C GLY A 120 8.28 12.39 8.79
N LYS A 121 7.39 13.35 9.06
CA LYS A 121 5.97 13.09 9.31
C LYS A 121 5.17 12.88 8.02
N PHE A 122 4.13 12.05 8.13
CA PHE A 122 3.15 11.81 7.08
C PHE A 122 1.74 12.08 7.62
N ASP A 123 0.87 12.63 6.79
CA ASP A 123 -0.55 12.81 7.12
C ASP A 123 -1.30 11.49 7.15
N TYR A 124 -0.90 10.56 6.25
CA TYR A 124 -1.43 9.19 6.19
C TYR A 124 -0.32 8.19 5.86
N ILE A 125 -0.43 7.01 6.43
CA ILE A 125 0.28 5.82 5.96
C ILE A 125 -0.72 4.84 5.38
N PHE A 126 -0.50 4.43 4.14
CA PHE A 126 -1.23 3.35 3.48
C PHE A 126 -0.46 2.05 3.64
N ALA A 127 -1.01 1.09 4.40
CA ALA A 127 -0.46 -0.25 4.59
C ALA A 127 -1.43 -1.28 4.00
N LEU A 128 -1.55 -1.26 2.67
CA LEU A 128 -2.59 -1.99 1.95
C LEU A 128 -2.18 -3.43 1.65
N ALA A 129 -2.41 -4.33 2.63
CA ALA A 129 -2.11 -5.75 2.56
C ALA A 129 -0.60 -6.07 2.55
N VAL A 130 0.20 -5.32 3.30
CA VAL A 130 1.66 -5.46 3.36
C VAL A 130 2.20 -5.82 4.74
N LEU A 131 1.62 -5.34 5.84
CA LEU A 131 2.19 -5.50 7.18
C LEU A 131 2.47 -6.95 7.57
N TYR A 132 1.67 -7.90 7.11
CA TYR A 132 1.89 -9.32 7.37
C TYR A 132 3.07 -9.93 6.60
N HIS A 133 3.72 -9.18 5.72
CA HIS A 133 4.96 -9.58 5.05
C HIS A 133 6.21 -9.14 5.81
N VAL A 134 6.08 -8.17 6.72
CA VAL A 134 7.21 -7.66 7.50
C VAL A 134 7.81 -8.77 8.36
N GLY A 135 9.12 -8.97 8.27
CA GLY A 135 9.85 -10.02 8.97
C GLY A 135 9.62 -11.44 8.46
N ASN A 136 8.84 -11.62 7.38
CA ASN A 136 8.56 -12.92 6.77
C ASN A 136 9.34 -13.09 5.46
N SER A 137 10.43 -13.83 5.48
CA SER A 137 11.22 -14.16 4.28
C SER A 137 10.50 -15.12 3.31
N LYS A 138 9.47 -15.82 3.77
CA LYS A 138 8.65 -16.74 2.96
C LYS A 138 7.18 -16.57 3.33
N PHE A 139 6.36 -16.32 2.32
CA PHE A 139 4.91 -16.19 2.43
C PHE A 139 4.28 -17.17 3.43
N GLY A 140 3.83 -16.68 4.59
CA GLY A 140 2.72 -17.27 5.30
C GLY A 140 2.97 -18.03 6.60
N LYS A 141 4.17 -18.15 7.14
CA LYS A 141 4.35 -18.72 8.50
C LYS A 141 4.95 -17.65 9.41
N GLY A 142 4.10 -16.96 10.18
CA GLY A 142 4.54 -16.07 11.24
C GLY A 142 5.36 -16.85 12.26
N THR A 143 6.61 -16.44 12.46
CA THR A 143 7.45 -16.89 13.56
C THR A 143 7.43 -15.84 14.66
N LEU A 144 7.79 -16.20 15.88
CA LEU A 144 7.92 -15.22 16.98
C LEU A 144 8.85 -14.05 16.58
N LYS A 145 9.91 -14.34 15.82
CA LYS A 145 10.83 -13.32 15.27
C LYS A 145 10.11 -12.36 14.33
N SER A 146 9.23 -12.86 13.45
CA SER A 146 8.48 -12.01 12.51
C SER A 146 7.46 -11.11 13.21
N PHE A 147 6.88 -11.54 14.34
CA PHE A 147 5.98 -10.70 15.13
C PHE A 147 6.70 -9.55 15.80
N LYS A 148 7.85 -9.82 16.44
CA LYS A 148 8.67 -8.77 17.06
C LYS A 148 9.12 -7.74 16.02
N GLU A 149 9.51 -8.19 14.83
CA GLU A 149 9.90 -7.31 13.74
C GLU A 149 8.73 -6.48 13.21
N GLN A 150 7.56 -7.08 13.06
CA GLN A 150 6.34 -6.36 12.67
C GLN A 150 5.96 -5.30 13.71
N GLU A 151 6.03 -5.64 15.00
CA GLU A 151 5.76 -4.71 16.10
C GLU A 151 6.77 -3.55 16.11
N ARG A 152 8.07 -3.84 15.90
CA ARG A 152 9.12 -2.83 15.76
C ARG A 152 8.80 -1.85 14.62
N VAL A 153 8.47 -2.36 13.44
CA VAL A 153 8.11 -1.53 12.29
C VAL A 153 6.86 -0.70 12.57
N ILE A 154 5.81 -1.30 13.14
CA ILE A 154 4.59 -0.57 13.51
C ILE A 154 4.90 0.53 14.51
N SER A 155 5.75 0.28 15.51
CA SER A 155 6.19 1.30 16.47
C SER A 155 6.85 2.49 15.77
N LEU A 156 7.71 2.25 14.79
CA LEU A 156 8.35 3.32 14.03
C LEU A 156 7.33 4.12 13.19
N LEU A 157 6.43 3.41 12.51
CA LEU A 157 5.38 4.04 11.70
C LEU A 157 4.46 4.94 12.54
N THR A 158 4.05 4.48 13.72
CA THR A 158 3.18 5.24 14.63
C THR A 158 3.83 6.49 15.22
N LYS A 159 5.16 6.61 15.14
CA LYS A 159 5.89 7.84 15.47
C LYS A 159 5.88 8.88 14.33
N THR A 160 5.56 8.46 13.11
CA THR A 160 5.64 9.32 11.92
C THR A 160 4.28 9.74 11.37
N THR A 161 3.18 9.25 11.92
CA THR A 161 1.82 9.63 11.51
C THR A 161 0.82 9.54 12.64
N ASP A 162 -0.31 10.22 12.49
CA ASP A 162 -1.48 10.07 13.34
C ASP A 162 -2.63 9.32 12.66
N LYS A 163 -2.45 8.89 11.39
CA LYS A 163 -3.50 8.18 10.61
C LYS A 163 -2.90 7.07 9.77
N LEU A 164 -3.41 5.85 9.95
CA LEU A 164 -3.04 4.69 9.14
C LEU A 164 -4.28 4.08 8.48
N LEU A 165 -4.20 3.86 7.18
CA LEU A 165 -5.18 3.07 6.43
C LEU A 165 -4.60 1.67 6.20
N VAL A 166 -5.15 0.68 6.88
CA VAL A 166 -4.66 -0.69 6.87
C VAL A 166 -5.65 -1.60 6.16
N ARG A 167 -5.16 -2.46 5.28
CA ARG A 167 -5.95 -3.54 4.70
C ARG A 167 -5.60 -4.86 5.38
N ALA A 168 -6.46 -5.31 6.28
CA ALA A 168 -6.31 -6.54 7.06
C ALA A 168 -7.05 -7.73 6.41
N ARG A 169 -6.60 -8.95 6.67
CA ARG A 169 -7.35 -10.18 6.35
C ARG A 169 -8.39 -10.46 7.43
N GLN A 170 -9.51 -11.09 7.07
CA GLN A 170 -10.58 -11.48 8.01
C GLN A 170 -10.66 -13.01 8.20
N ARG A 171 -10.27 -13.81 7.21
CA ARG A 171 -10.43 -15.26 7.29
C ARG A 171 -9.28 -15.97 7.99
N LYS A 172 -9.65 -16.93 8.86
CA LYS A 172 -8.81 -18.01 9.43
C LYS A 172 -8.37 -19.02 8.35
N ARG A 173 -7.75 -18.62 7.25
CA ARG A 173 -7.29 -19.59 6.24
C ARG A 173 -6.01 -20.33 6.62
N THR A 174 -5.37 -19.92 7.67
CA THR A 174 -4.22 -20.59 8.27
C THR A 174 -4.42 -20.58 9.78
N LYS A 175 -3.93 -21.58 10.49
CA LYS A 175 -3.92 -21.69 11.97
C LYS A 175 -3.29 -20.45 12.67
N ASN A 176 -2.87 -19.44 11.91
CA ASN A 176 -2.25 -18.22 12.40
C ASN A 176 -3.30 -17.09 12.47
N GLU A 177 -3.82 -16.86 13.66
CA GLU A 177 -4.78 -15.79 13.98
C GLU A 177 -4.21 -14.36 13.81
N TYR A 178 -2.97 -14.22 13.39
CA TYR A 178 -2.10 -13.05 13.57
C TYR A 178 -2.18 -11.96 12.50
N TYR A 179 -3.14 -12.02 11.58
CA TYR A 179 -3.20 -11.02 10.49
C TYR A 179 -4.60 -10.49 10.25
N ASN A 180 -5.51 -10.74 11.22
CA ASN A 180 -6.88 -10.27 11.16
C ASN A 180 -7.02 -8.86 11.80
N SER A 181 -8.20 -8.28 11.65
CA SER A 181 -8.51 -6.98 12.23
C SER A 181 -8.36 -6.95 13.77
N LYS A 182 -8.67 -8.05 14.48
CA LYS A 182 -8.52 -8.15 15.94
C LYS A 182 -7.06 -8.00 16.36
N TYR A 183 -6.13 -8.67 15.64
CA TYR A 183 -4.69 -8.52 15.88
C TYR A 183 -4.24 -7.06 15.67
N TYR A 184 -4.60 -6.46 14.53
CA TYR A 184 -4.19 -5.07 14.27
C TYR A 184 -4.82 -4.09 15.23
N ASN A 185 -6.09 -4.29 15.65
CA ASN A 185 -6.72 -3.47 16.66
C ASN A 185 -5.95 -3.50 17.99
N ASN A 186 -5.49 -4.70 18.41
CA ASN A 186 -4.72 -4.85 19.65
C ASN A 186 -3.35 -4.17 19.55
N ILE A 187 -2.59 -4.43 18.49
CA ILE A 187 -1.24 -3.87 18.36
C ILE A 187 -1.27 -2.34 18.22
N PHE A 188 -2.18 -1.79 17.39
CA PHE A 188 -2.30 -0.34 17.25
C PHE A 188 -2.81 0.36 18.52
N LYS A 189 -3.65 -0.33 19.31
CA LYS A 189 -4.08 0.18 20.63
C LYS A 189 -2.90 0.41 21.56
N ASN A 190 -1.89 -0.46 21.54
CA ASN A 190 -0.68 -0.31 22.37
C ASN A 190 0.13 0.95 22.01
N PHE A 191 -0.04 1.48 20.82
CA PHE A 191 0.60 2.72 20.35
C PHE A 191 -0.35 3.93 20.35
N GLY A 192 -1.48 3.85 21.07
CA GLY A 192 -2.43 4.96 21.23
C GLY A 192 -3.38 5.18 20.04
N PHE A 193 -3.48 4.23 19.10
CA PHE A 193 -4.40 4.33 17.98
C PHE A 193 -5.69 3.56 18.23
N LYS A 194 -6.79 4.06 17.63
CA LYS A 194 -8.08 3.37 17.62
C LYS A 194 -8.62 3.27 16.19
N PRO A 195 -9.35 2.19 15.85
CA PRO A 195 -10.08 2.12 14.60
C PRO A 195 -11.24 3.15 14.65
N VAL A 196 -11.33 3.99 13.63
CA VAL A 196 -12.42 4.99 13.52
C VAL A 196 -13.40 4.65 12.41
N LYS A 197 -12.98 3.85 11.44
CA LYS A 197 -13.84 3.33 10.37
C LYS A 197 -13.31 2.00 9.85
N THR A 198 -14.22 1.04 9.68
CA THR A 198 -13.92 -0.28 9.12
C THR A 198 -14.90 -0.58 7.99
N ILE A 199 -14.37 -0.94 6.82
CA ILE A 199 -15.14 -1.35 5.64
C ILE A 199 -14.77 -2.78 5.29
N GLN A 200 -15.74 -3.68 5.27
CA GLN A 200 -15.54 -5.04 4.77
C GLN A 200 -15.53 -5.04 3.24
N GLU A 201 -14.59 -5.79 2.67
CA GLU A 201 -14.59 -6.03 1.23
C GLU A 201 -15.54 -7.19 0.89
N GLU A 202 -16.08 -7.16 -0.33
CA GLU A 202 -16.93 -8.24 -0.85
C GLU A 202 -16.23 -9.59 -0.73
N GLY A 203 -16.99 -10.63 -0.34
CA GLY A 203 -16.45 -11.95 -0.02
C GLY A 203 -15.91 -12.09 1.40
N GLY A 204 -15.93 -11.02 2.22
CA GLY A 204 -15.63 -11.07 3.67
C GLY A 204 -14.20 -11.41 4.07
N ASP A 205 -13.28 -11.56 3.09
CA ASP A 205 -11.91 -12.02 3.35
C ASP A 205 -10.97 -10.90 3.84
N ARG A 206 -11.38 -9.63 3.70
CA ARG A 206 -10.55 -8.46 4.02
C ARG A 206 -11.37 -7.28 4.48
N SER A 207 -10.72 -6.42 5.27
CA SER A 207 -11.25 -5.13 5.69
C SER A 207 -10.26 -4.03 5.45
N LEU A 208 -10.76 -2.87 5.05
CA LEU A 208 -10.05 -1.60 5.09
C LEU A 208 -10.37 -0.94 6.43
N ILE A 209 -9.37 -0.60 7.21
CA ILE A 209 -9.51 -0.03 8.55
C ILE A 209 -8.71 1.25 8.62
N LEU A 210 -9.39 2.35 8.94
CA LEU A 210 -8.74 3.62 9.25
C LEU A 210 -8.49 3.69 10.76
N TYR A 211 -7.24 3.77 11.14
CA TYR A 211 -6.80 4.03 12.51
C TYR A 211 -6.43 5.50 12.66
N LYS A 212 -6.80 6.09 13.79
CA LYS A 212 -6.35 7.43 14.21
C LYS A 212 -5.77 7.37 15.61
N LYS A 213 -4.74 8.20 15.85
CA LYS A 213 -4.18 8.41 17.17
C LYS A 213 -5.22 9.09 18.06
N ARG A 214 -5.25 8.71 19.33
CA ARG A 214 -6.13 9.32 20.33
C ARG A 214 -5.68 10.71 20.71
#